data_fbcb4d76cdd81e6e461da2d96493d8db
#
_entry.id   fbcb4d76cdd81e6e461da2d96493d8db
#
_cell.length_a   1.000
_cell.length_b   1.000
_cell.length_c   1.000
_cell.angle_alpha   90.00
_cell.angle_beta   90.00
_cell.angle_gamma   90.00
#
_symmetry.space_group_name_H-M   'P 1'
#
loop_
_entity.id
_entity.type
_entity.pdbx_description
1 polymer ?
#
loop_
_entity_poly.entity_id
_entity_poly.type
_entity_poly.pdbx_seq_one_letter_code
_entity_poly.pdbx_strand_id
1 'polypeptide(L)'
;SLLPQYRGAAPINWAVINGETETGVTTFFLKHEIDTGNIILQRKIAIEPTDNVGIVYDKLMNIGGDLVIETVDRIIDGNLETTPQDESIELKPAPKIFKDTCKIDWNKPSVDIHNLIRGLSPYPAAFTEVKDEKDRVLGMKIYESEVLNETSDAPAGTLISDGKTLKMVTADGVLKLIKVQLAGKKAMMAEDLLRGTKIFSL
;
A
#
# COMPACT_ATOMS: atom_id res chain seq x y z
N SER A 1 10.51 8.14 4.40
CA SER A 1 11.04 6.81 4.74
C SER A 1 12.14 6.88 5.79
N LEU A 2 12.48 5.74 6.36
CA LEU A 2 13.65 5.58 7.21
C LEU A 2 14.88 5.27 6.33
N LEU A 3 15.57 6.31 5.85
CA LEU A 3 16.77 6.12 5.05
C LEU A 3 17.84 5.29 5.82
N PRO A 4 18.58 4.40 5.13
CA PRO A 4 18.71 4.26 3.67
C PRO A 4 17.62 3.44 2.99
N GLN A 5 16.66 2.88 3.71
CA GLN A 5 15.60 2.08 3.12
C GLN A 5 14.59 2.94 2.34
N TYR A 6 14.05 2.38 1.26
CA TYR A 6 12.99 3.01 0.45
C TYR A 6 13.40 4.34 -0.17
N ARG A 7 14.65 4.46 -0.66
CA ARG A 7 15.05 5.57 -1.54
C ARG A 7 14.22 5.53 -2.82
N GLY A 8 13.70 6.66 -3.28
CA GLY A 8 12.99 6.76 -4.55
C GLY A 8 11.66 7.49 -4.51
N ALA A 9 10.78 7.17 -5.47
CA ALA A 9 9.60 7.98 -5.79
C ALA A 9 8.36 7.70 -4.92
N ALA A 10 8.24 6.50 -4.32
CA ALA A 10 7.03 6.08 -3.59
C ALA A 10 7.32 5.37 -2.26
N PRO A 11 8.15 5.96 -1.37
CA PRO A 11 8.63 5.29 -0.15
C PRO A 11 7.51 4.85 0.79
N ILE A 12 6.45 5.65 0.95
CA ILE A 12 5.35 5.32 1.86
C ILE A 12 4.56 4.12 1.33
N ASN A 13 4.26 4.13 0.03
CA ASN A 13 3.54 3.01 -0.59
C ASN A 13 4.31 1.70 -0.46
N TRP A 14 5.60 1.70 -0.79
CA TRP A 14 6.41 0.48 -0.77
C TRP A 14 6.64 -0.06 0.63
N ALA A 15 6.74 0.78 1.65
CA ALA A 15 6.79 0.32 3.04
C ALA A 15 5.51 -0.48 3.40
N VAL A 16 4.33 0.02 3.02
CA VAL A 16 3.06 -0.66 3.28
C VAL A 16 2.90 -1.91 2.39
N ILE A 17 3.21 -1.83 1.09
CA ILE A 17 3.14 -2.96 0.14
C ILE A 17 4.02 -4.12 0.59
N ASN A 18 5.21 -3.83 1.10
CA ASN A 18 6.14 -4.85 1.58
C ASN A 18 5.81 -5.37 2.99
N GLY A 19 4.71 -4.92 3.61
CA GLY A 19 4.26 -5.41 4.90
C GLY A 19 5.14 -4.95 6.07
N GLU A 20 5.84 -3.83 5.95
CA GLU A 20 6.61 -3.28 7.06
C GLU A 20 5.69 -2.93 8.24
N THR A 21 6.20 -3.14 9.43
CA THR A 21 5.50 -2.81 10.69
C THR A 21 5.87 -1.44 11.23
N GLU A 22 6.89 -0.80 10.65
CA GLU A 22 7.32 0.56 10.97
C GLU A 22 7.75 1.30 9.70
N THR A 23 7.63 2.61 9.73
CA THR A 23 8.22 3.54 8.77
C THR A 23 8.58 4.84 9.48
N GLY A 24 8.94 5.88 8.75
CA GLY A 24 9.27 7.14 9.39
C GLY A 24 9.60 8.25 8.41
N VAL A 25 10.07 9.34 8.96
CA VAL A 25 10.58 10.52 8.25
C VAL A 25 12.05 10.68 8.54
N THR A 26 12.79 11.18 7.54
CA THR A 26 14.23 11.46 7.62
C THR A 26 14.51 12.84 7.06
N THR A 27 15.21 13.67 7.81
CA THR A 27 15.86 14.88 7.29
C THR A 27 17.32 14.56 7.00
N PHE A 28 17.84 15.03 5.88
CA PHE A 28 19.21 14.73 5.42
C PHE A 28 19.75 15.84 4.51
N PHE A 29 21.06 15.93 4.39
CA PHE A 29 21.68 16.83 3.43
C PHE A 29 21.58 16.31 2.02
N LEU A 30 21.28 17.18 1.05
CA LEU A 30 21.20 16.79 -0.34
C LEU A 30 22.59 16.47 -0.91
N LYS A 31 22.65 15.41 -1.70
CA LYS A 31 23.79 15.05 -2.57
C LYS A 31 23.29 14.95 -4.02
N HIS A 32 24.21 14.75 -4.94
CA HIS A 32 23.87 14.61 -6.36
C HIS A 32 22.97 13.37 -6.64
N GLU A 33 23.24 12.29 -5.92
CA GLU A 33 22.44 11.06 -6.03
C GLU A 33 21.18 11.16 -5.16
N ILE A 34 20.09 10.54 -5.64
CA ILE A 34 18.77 10.61 -4.99
C ILE A 34 18.83 9.95 -3.61
N ASP A 35 18.43 10.71 -2.59
CA ASP A 35 18.23 10.26 -1.20
C ASP A 35 19.49 9.66 -0.52
N THR A 36 20.70 10.03 -0.94
CA THR A 36 21.95 9.43 -0.43
C THR A 36 22.73 10.32 0.57
N GLY A 37 22.26 11.50 0.87
CA GLY A 37 22.95 12.42 1.77
C GLY A 37 22.99 11.97 3.24
N ASN A 38 23.88 12.56 4.00
CA ASN A 38 24.02 12.25 5.43
C ASN A 38 22.74 12.59 6.19
N ILE A 39 22.28 11.67 7.03
CA ILE A 39 21.09 11.80 7.87
C ILE A 39 21.36 12.84 8.97
N ILE A 40 20.41 13.75 9.14
CA ILE A 40 20.38 14.72 10.24
C ILE A 40 19.53 14.18 11.37
N LEU A 41 18.24 13.91 11.11
CA LEU A 41 17.30 13.37 12.08
C LEU A 41 16.39 12.33 11.45
N GLN A 42 15.92 11.41 12.29
CA GLN A 42 14.89 10.44 11.93
C GLN A 42 13.86 10.32 13.05
N ARG A 43 12.60 10.10 12.65
CA ARG A 43 11.51 9.69 13.56
C ARG A 43 10.73 8.54 12.97
N LYS A 44 10.44 7.55 13.80
CA LYS A 44 9.70 6.34 13.45
C LYS A 44 8.24 6.43 13.85
N ILE A 45 7.38 5.75 13.10
CA ILE A 45 6.00 5.44 13.47
C ILE A 45 5.71 3.97 13.21
N ALA A 46 4.77 3.40 13.95
CA ALA A 46 4.23 2.09 13.64
C ALA A 46 3.26 2.16 12.43
N ILE A 47 3.29 1.12 11.62
CA ILE A 47 2.28 0.82 10.62
C ILE A 47 1.39 -0.27 11.21
N GLU A 48 0.16 0.10 11.57
CA GLU A 48 -0.80 -0.86 12.10
C GLU A 48 -1.33 -1.80 11.02
N PRO A 49 -1.76 -3.02 11.36
CA PRO A 49 -2.29 -3.98 10.38
C PRO A 49 -3.45 -3.43 9.53
N THR A 50 -4.21 -2.50 10.08
CA THR A 50 -5.36 -1.85 9.41
C THR A 50 -5.01 -0.55 8.71
N ASP A 51 -3.78 -0.05 8.85
CA ASP A 51 -3.37 1.20 8.18
C ASP A 51 -3.25 0.99 6.68
N ASN A 52 -3.86 1.88 5.92
CA ASN A 52 -3.57 2.05 4.50
C ASN A 52 -2.56 3.18 4.27
N VAL A 53 -2.08 3.34 3.04
CA VAL A 53 -1.06 4.38 2.73
C VAL A 53 -1.56 5.80 3.03
N GLY A 54 -2.86 6.07 2.92
CA GLY A 54 -3.43 7.38 3.26
C GLY A 54 -3.27 7.69 4.76
N ILE A 55 -3.60 6.73 5.62
CA ILE A 55 -3.44 6.86 7.08
C ILE A 55 -1.97 7.04 7.45
N VAL A 56 -1.08 6.23 6.86
CA VAL A 56 0.37 6.33 7.09
C VAL A 56 0.90 7.69 6.63
N TYR A 57 0.42 8.19 5.48
CA TYR A 57 0.78 9.52 4.98
C TYR A 57 0.41 10.63 5.99
N ASP A 58 -0.81 10.60 6.52
CA ASP A 58 -1.26 11.60 7.50
C ASP A 58 -0.44 11.55 8.80
N LYS A 59 -0.12 10.34 9.29
CA LYS A 59 0.77 10.16 10.44
C LYS A 59 2.16 10.77 10.18
N LEU A 60 2.74 10.48 9.01
CA LEU A 60 4.07 10.97 8.63
C LEU A 60 4.09 12.48 8.38
N MET A 61 3.04 13.04 7.81
CA MET A 61 2.92 14.49 7.58
C MET A 61 3.00 15.27 8.90
N ASN A 62 2.29 14.80 9.91
CA ASN A 62 2.28 15.46 11.23
C ASN A 62 3.66 15.46 11.89
N ILE A 63 4.30 14.27 12.01
CA ILE A 63 5.63 14.19 12.63
C ILE A 63 6.73 14.82 11.77
N GLY A 64 6.52 14.86 10.44
CA GLY A 64 7.46 15.46 9.48
C GLY A 64 7.58 16.95 9.66
N GLY A 65 6.47 17.64 9.92
CA GLY A 65 6.46 19.08 10.22
C GLY A 65 7.31 19.41 11.45
N ASP A 66 7.11 18.69 12.55
CA ASP A 66 7.89 18.88 13.78
C ASP A 66 9.37 18.58 13.56
N LEU A 67 9.68 17.51 12.80
CA LEU A 67 11.06 17.12 12.54
C LEU A 67 11.81 18.16 11.69
N VAL A 68 11.12 18.83 10.77
CA VAL A 68 11.72 19.90 9.95
C VAL A 68 12.07 21.10 10.84
N ILE A 69 11.18 21.51 11.75
CA ILE A 69 11.44 22.61 12.68
C ILE A 69 12.66 22.28 13.55
N GLU A 70 12.68 21.10 14.17
CA GLU A 70 13.82 20.66 14.98
C GLU A 70 15.13 20.64 14.18
N THR A 71 15.06 20.20 12.91
CA THR A 71 16.25 20.19 12.03
C THR A 71 16.79 21.58 11.79
N VAL A 72 15.91 22.55 11.51
CA VAL A 72 16.29 23.94 11.25
C VAL A 72 16.90 24.57 12.50
N ASP A 73 16.28 24.35 13.66
CA ASP A 73 16.79 24.87 14.95
C ASP A 73 18.22 24.35 15.23
N ARG A 74 18.46 23.04 15.04
CA ARG A 74 19.81 22.46 15.20
C ARG A 74 20.85 23.05 14.24
N ILE A 75 20.45 23.36 13.01
CA ILE A 75 21.32 24.01 12.03
C ILE A 75 21.69 25.43 12.49
N ILE A 76 20.70 26.19 12.97
CA ILE A 76 20.91 27.57 13.45
C ILE A 76 21.83 27.61 14.68
N ASP A 77 21.62 26.67 15.60
CA ASP A 77 22.40 26.57 16.83
C ASP A 77 23.83 26.06 16.63
N GLY A 78 24.15 25.59 15.41
CA GLY A 78 25.46 25.02 15.11
C GLY A 78 25.70 23.64 15.75
N ASN A 79 24.68 23.00 16.31
CA ASN A 79 24.72 21.72 16.99
C ASN A 79 24.28 20.57 16.02
N LEU A 80 24.97 20.47 14.90
CA LEU A 80 24.58 19.55 13.86
C LEU A 80 25.53 18.36 13.77
N GLU A 81 25.11 17.23 14.30
CA GLU A 81 25.74 15.93 14.03
C GLU A 81 25.00 15.25 12.87
N THR A 82 25.74 14.65 11.96
CA THR A 82 25.17 13.91 10.84
C THR A 82 25.71 12.50 10.78
N THR A 83 24.86 11.57 10.39
CA THR A 83 25.23 10.15 10.25
C THR A 83 25.26 9.75 8.78
N PRO A 84 26.36 9.21 8.26
CA PRO A 84 26.35 8.60 6.94
C PRO A 84 25.31 7.48 6.87
N GLN A 85 24.68 7.32 5.70
CA GLN A 85 23.79 6.19 5.49
C GLN A 85 24.57 4.89 5.36
N ASP A 86 24.13 3.83 6.06
CA ASP A 86 24.76 2.51 5.99
C ASP A 86 24.33 1.81 4.68
N GLU A 87 25.27 1.61 3.78
CA GLU A 87 25.07 0.94 2.50
C GLU A 87 25.51 -0.52 2.52
N SER A 88 26.00 -1.02 3.66
CA SER A 88 26.40 -2.42 3.81
C SER A 88 25.22 -3.39 3.98
N ILE A 89 24.03 -2.86 4.25
CA ILE A 89 22.78 -3.62 4.40
C ILE A 89 22.05 -3.75 3.06
N GLU A 90 21.20 -4.76 2.94
CA GLU A 90 20.30 -4.90 1.79
C GLU A 90 19.31 -3.74 1.74
N LEU A 91 19.33 -2.98 0.65
CA LEU A 91 18.50 -1.81 0.46
C LEU A 91 17.23 -2.17 -0.32
N LYS A 92 16.08 -1.81 0.23
CA LYS A 92 14.78 -1.93 -0.42
C LYS A 92 14.50 -0.65 -1.21
N PRO A 93 14.36 -0.68 -2.53
CA PRO A 93 14.06 0.49 -3.34
C PRO A 93 12.58 0.87 -3.26
N ALA A 94 12.27 2.13 -3.58
CA ALA A 94 10.90 2.62 -3.70
C ALA A 94 10.63 3.22 -5.10
N PRO A 95 10.57 2.39 -6.14
CA PRO A 95 10.37 2.87 -7.50
C PRO A 95 9.00 3.54 -7.67
N LYS A 96 8.86 4.30 -8.74
CA LYS A 96 7.58 4.90 -9.12
C LYS A 96 6.53 3.82 -9.38
N ILE A 97 5.32 4.05 -8.87
CA ILE A 97 4.18 3.16 -9.07
C ILE A 97 3.52 3.47 -10.41
N PHE A 98 3.43 2.45 -11.25
CA PHE A 98 2.77 2.48 -12.55
C PHE A 98 1.47 1.69 -12.51
N LYS A 99 0.66 1.81 -13.57
CA LYS A 99 -0.63 1.10 -13.67
C LYS A 99 -0.46 -0.41 -13.51
N ASP A 100 0.59 -0.99 -14.10
CA ASP A 100 0.84 -2.44 -14.02
C ASP A 100 1.15 -2.90 -12.59
N THR A 101 1.82 -2.06 -11.78
CA THR A 101 2.04 -2.31 -10.35
C THR A 101 0.72 -2.40 -9.58
N CYS A 102 -0.32 -1.70 -10.05
CA CYS A 102 -1.63 -1.68 -9.39
C CYS A 102 -2.53 -2.87 -9.76
N LYS A 103 -2.18 -3.65 -10.80
CA LYS A 103 -2.94 -4.84 -11.19
C LYS A 103 -2.67 -5.98 -10.22
N ILE A 104 -3.73 -6.52 -9.62
CA ILE A 104 -3.61 -7.62 -8.66
C ILE A 104 -3.27 -8.91 -9.40
N ASP A 105 -2.23 -9.59 -8.93
CA ASP A 105 -1.91 -10.97 -9.28
C ASP A 105 -2.45 -11.89 -8.17
N TRP A 106 -3.54 -12.58 -8.46
CA TRP A 106 -4.20 -13.47 -7.51
C TRP A 106 -3.40 -14.75 -7.20
N ASN A 107 -2.35 -15.06 -7.97
CA ASN A 107 -1.42 -16.17 -7.68
C ASN A 107 -0.40 -15.85 -6.57
N LYS A 108 -0.54 -14.70 -5.92
CA LYS A 108 0.26 -14.33 -4.74
C LYS A 108 -0.45 -14.72 -3.44
N PRO A 109 0.29 -14.82 -2.32
CA PRO A 109 -0.30 -15.02 -1.01
C PRO A 109 -1.34 -13.94 -0.63
N SER A 110 -2.35 -14.33 0.13
CA SER A 110 -3.40 -13.43 0.60
C SER A 110 -2.86 -12.20 1.30
N VAL A 111 -1.83 -12.36 2.09
CA VAL A 111 -1.19 -11.28 2.86
C VAL A 111 -0.49 -10.27 1.94
N ASP A 112 0.16 -10.73 0.88
CA ASP A 112 0.84 -9.86 -0.08
C ASP A 112 -0.16 -9.04 -0.88
N ILE A 113 -1.28 -9.66 -1.29
CA ILE A 113 -2.36 -8.97 -1.99
C ILE A 113 -3.04 -7.96 -1.08
N HIS A 114 -3.29 -8.32 0.19
CA HIS A 114 -3.82 -7.40 1.19
C HIS A 114 -2.92 -6.18 1.37
N ASN A 115 -1.60 -6.40 1.50
CA ASN A 115 -0.62 -5.34 1.62
C ASN A 115 -0.56 -4.45 0.36
N LEU A 116 -0.67 -5.03 -0.83
CA LEU A 116 -0.77 -4.27 -2.09
C LEU A 116 -2.02 -3.37 -2.07
N ILE A 117 -3.18 -3.90 -1.69
CA ILE A 117 -4.43 -3.15 -1.64
C ILE A 117 -4.31 -1.97 -0.67
N ARG A 118 -3.88 -2.19 0.57
CA ARG A 118 -3.75 -1.12 1.56
C ARG A 118 -2.61 -0.14 1.23
N GLY A 119 -1.52 -0.62 0.61
CA GLY A 119 -0.40 0.21 0.17
C GLY A 119 -0.70 1.11 -1.03
N LEU A 120 -1.81 0.84 -1.75
CA LEU A 120 -2.29 1.66 -2.86
C LEU A 120 -3.60 2.40 -2.55
N SER A 121 -4.21 2.22 -1.38
CA SER A 121 -5.47 2.86 -0.98
C SER A 121 -5.21 4.14 -0.18
N PRO A 122 -5.88 5.26 -0.48
CA PRO A 122 -7.00 5.41 -1.42
C PRO A 122 -6.59 5.66 -2.87
N TYR A 123 -5.34 5.93 -3.17
CA TYR A 123 -4.87 6.26 -4.51
C TYR A 123 -3.45 5.72 -4.74
N PRO A 124 -3.20 5.12 -5.94
CA PRO A 124 -4.06 4.99 -7.13
C PRO A 124 -5.13 3.90 -7.05
N ALA A 125 -5.14 3.07 -6.04
CA ALA A 125 -5.91 1.87 -5.74
C ALA A 125 -5.47 0.64 -6.58
N ALA A 126 -5.40 -0.50 -5.92
CA ALA A 126 -5.21 -1.79 -6.59
C ALA A 126 -6.48 -2.13 -7.40
N PHE A 127 -6.32 -2.86 -8.49
CA PHE A 127 -7.45 -3.24 -9.33
C PHE A 127 -7.33 -4.66 -9.88
N THR A 128 -8.48 -5.20 -10.22
CA THR A 128 -8.64 -6.44 -10.98
C THR A 128 -9.70 -6.24 -12.07
N GLU A 129 -9.92 -7.26 -12.88
CA GLU A 129 -10.95 -7.30 -13.89
C GLU A 129 -11.95 -8.40 -13.53
N VAL A 130 -13.23 -8.13 -13.76
CA VAL A 130 -14.35 -9.05 -13.52
C VAL A 130 -15.30 -9.02 -14.72
N LYS A 131 -16.18 -10.00 -14.83
CA LYS A 131 -17.25 -10.03 -15.82
C LYS A 131 -18.59 -9.66 -15.21
N ASP A 132 -19.44 -9.00 -15.98
CA ASP A 132 -20.85 -8.81 -15.64
C ASP A 132 -21.74 -9.94 -16.22
N GLU A 133 -23.05 -9.87 -16.01
CA GLU A 133 -24.05 -10.84 -16.53
C GLU A 133 -24.10 -10.93 -18.08
N LYS A 134 -23.47 -10.00 -18.78
CA LYS A 134 -23.38 -9.95 -20.24
C LYS A 134 -21.99 -10.31 -20.76
N ASP A 135 -21.17 -10.97 -19.93
CA ASP A 135 -19.77 -11.30 -20.21
C ASP A 135 -18.86 -10.10 -20.57
N ARG A 136 -19.27 -8.88 -20.22
CA ARG A 136 -18.43 -7.70 -20.44
C ARG A 136 -17.38 -7.60 -19.34
N VAL A 137 -16.12 -7.42 -19.76
CA VAL A 137 -15.00 -7.23 -18.84
C VAL A 137 -15.04 -5.82 -18.29
N LEU A 138 -15.06 -5.68 -16.97
CA LEU A 138 -15.10 -4.43 -16.23
C LEU A 138 -13.95 -4.37 -15.24
N GLY A 139 -13.27 -3.23 -15.19
CA GLY A 139 -12.28 -2.95 -14.14
C GLY A 139 -12.96 -2.75 -12.79
N MET A 140 -12.40 -3.37 -11.76
CA MET A 140 -12.84 -3.20 -10.38
C MET A 140 -11.66 -2.80 -9.51
N LYS A 141 -11.70 -1.58 -8.93
CA LYS A 141 -10.76 -1.14 -7.91
C LYS A 141 -11.14 -1.70 -6.56
N ILE A 142 -10.13 -2.02 -5.75
CA ILE A 142 -10.29 -2.55 -4.40
C ILE A 142 -9.58 -1.61 -3.44
N TYR A 143 -10.30 -1.13 -2.44
CA TYR A 143 -9.80 -0.16 -1.45
C TYR A 143 -9.55 -0.79 -0.09
N GLU A 144 -10.35 -1.78 0.28
CA GLU A 144 -10.27 -2.45 1.57
C GLU A 144 -10.52 -3.94 1.40
N SER A 145 -9.74 -4.75 2.12
CA SER A 145 -9.81 -6.20 2.12
C SER A 145 -9.48 -6.76 3.50
N GLU A 146 -9.76 -8.03 3.71
CA GLU A 146 -9.49 -8.78 4.93
C GLU A 146 -8.98 -10.17 4.56
N VAL A 147 -7.86 -10.57 5.12
CA VAL A 147 -7.34 -11.94 4.99
C VAL A 147 -8.18 -12.85 5.86
N LEU A 148 -8.80 -13.87 5.26
CA LEU A 148 -9.60 -14.85 6.00
C LEU A 148 -8.76 -16.09 6.32
N ASN A 149 -9.05 -16.71 7.46
CA ASN A 149 -8.49 -18.02 7.77
C ASN A 149 -9.34 -19.13 7.09
N GLU A 150 -9.45 -19.04 5.77
CA GLU A 150 -10.21 -19.96 4.93
C GLU A 150 -9.33 -20.44 3.77
N THR A 151 -9.49 -21.69 3.38
CA THR A 151 -8.87 -22.28 2.20
C THR A 151 -9.94 -22.58 1.13
N SER A 152 -9.53 -22.68 -0.12
CA SER A 152 -10.42 -23.05 -1.24
C SER A 152 -9.65 -23.93 -2.21
N ASP A 153 -10.34 -24.96 -2.75
CA ASP A 153 -9.80 -25.80 -3.82
C ASP A 153 -9.98 -25.17 -5.22
N ALA A 154 -10.68 -24.04 -5.29
CA ALA A 154 -10.87 -23.34 -6.55
C ALA A 154 -9.56 -22.63 -6.98
N PRO A 155 -9.32 -22.46 -8.29
CA PRO A 155 -8.14 -21.75 -8.78
C PRO A 155 -8.03 -20.31 -8.26
N ALA A 156 -6.81 -19.83 -8.06
CA ALA A 156 -6.55 -18.43 -7.71
C ALA A 156 -7.21 -17.48 -8.74
N GLY A 157 -7.79 -16.38 -8.27
CA GLY A 157 -8.59 -15.47 -9.08
C GLY A 157 -10.07 -15.85 -9.22
N THR A 158 -10.49 -16.99 -8.64
CA THR A 158 -11.91 -17.32 -8.59
C THR A 158 -12.64 -16.39 -7.62
N LEU A 159 -13.70 -15.74 -8.14
CA LEU A 159 -14.59 -14.90 -7.35
C LEU A 159 -15.67 -15.77 -6.73
N ILE A 160 -15.85 -15.63 -5.42
CA ILE A 160 -16.87 -16.32 -4.63
C ILE A 160 -17.81 -15.27 -4.04
N SER A 161 -19.11 -15.44 -4.23
CA SER A 161 -20.11 -14.55 -3.65
C SER A 161 -21.34 -15.33 -3.19
N ASP A 162 -21.84 -14.99 -2.00
CA ASP A 162 -23.11 -15.47 -1.45
C ASP A 162 -24.24 -14.42 -1.54
N GLY A 163 -24.00 -13.36 -2.30
CA GLY A 163 -24.93 -12.22 -2.43
C GLY A 163 -24.79 -11.17 -1.32
N LYS A 164 -23.99 -11.41 -0.29
CA LYS A 164 -23.68 -10.48 0.80
C LYS A 164 -22.17 -10.22 0.90
N THR A 165 -21.39 -11.27 0.77
CA THR A 165 -19.93 -11.19 0.82
C THR A 165 -19.32 -11.39 -0.55
N LEU A 166 -18.23 -10.69 -0.79
CA LEU A 166 -17.42 -10.81 -2.00
C LEU A 166 -16.03 -11.27 -1.60
N LYS A 167 -15.60 -12.41 -2.12
CA LYS A 167 -14.32 -13.03 -1.80
C LYS A 167 -13.57 -13.37 -3.08
N MET A 168 -12.25 -13.39 -3.00
CA MET A 168 -11.37 -13.86 -4.08
C MET A 168 -10.44 -14.95 -3.56
N VAL A 169 -10.27 -16.00 -4.33
CA VAL A 169 -9.29 -17.06 -4.04
C VAL A 169 -7.90 -16.56 -4.41
N THR A 170 -6.95 -16.82 -3.54
CA THR A 170 -5.52 -16.47 -3.69
C THR A 170 -4.67 -17.73 -3.76
N ALA A 171 -3.34 -17.60 -3.82
CA ALA A 171 -2.45 -18.75 -3.87
C ALA A 171 -2.52 -19.66 -2.62
N ASP A 172 -2.84 -19.09 -1.46
CA ASP A 172 -2.77 -19.77 -0.16
C ASP A 172 -4.05 -19.66 0.68
N GLY A 173 -5.11 -19.06 0.15
CA GLY A 173 -6.33 -18.89 0.92
C GLY A 173 -7.39 -18.05 0.22
N VAL A 174 -8.11 -17.27 1.01
CA VAL A 174 -9.23 -16.46 0.56
C VAL A 174 -9.13 -15.05 1.12
N LEU A 175 -9.31 -14.07 0.24
CA LEU A 175 -9.34 -12.65 0.57
C LEU A 175 -10.77 -12.12 0.45
N LYS A 176 -11.33 -11.56 1.51
CA LYS A 176 -12.61 -10.86 1.49
C LYS A 176 -12.40 -9.43 1.01
N LEU A 177 -13.21 -9.00 0.05
CA LEU A 177 -13.22 -7.64 -0.46
C LEU A 177 -14.29 -6.85 0.28
N ILE A 178 -13.90 -5.73 0.92
CA ILE A 178 -14.78 -4.95 1.79
C ILE A 178 -15.32 -3.73 1.06
N LYS A 179 -14.41 -2.94 0.47
CA LYS A 179 -14.76 -1.71 -0.25
C LYS A 179 -14.19 -1.75 -1.66
N VAL A 180 -15.07 -1.56 -2.63
CA VAL A 180 -14.74 -1.72 -4.05
C VAL A 180 -15.34 -0.60 -4.90
N GLN A 181 -14.83 -0.47 -6.12
CA GLN A 181 -15.39 0.42 -7.13
C GLN A 181 -15.39 -0.27 -8.48
N LEU A 182 -16.57 -0.66 -8.95
CA LEU A 182 -16.74 -1.16 -10.31
C LEU A 182 -16.70 -0.01 -11.32
N ALA A 183 -16.16 -0.24 -12.50
CA ALA A 183 -16.11 0.75 -13.56
C ALA A 183 -17.50 1.37 -13.81
N GLY A 184 -17.56 2.70 -13.87
CA GLY A 184 -18.81 3.46 -14.03
C GLY A 184 -19.63 3.66 -12.74
N LYS A 185 -19.19 3.13 -11.59
CA LYS A 185 -19.85 3.31 -10.28
C LYS A 185 -18.96 4.09 -9.30
N LYS A 186 -19.55 4.57 -8.23
CA LYS A 186 -18.83 5.14 -7.07
C LYS A 186 -18.23 4.00 -6.22
N ALA A 187 -17.21 4.33 -5.44
CA ALA A 187 -16.70 3.42 -4.41
C ALA A 187 -17.80 3.17 -3.37
N MET A 188 -18.00 1.89 -3.01
CA MET A 188 -19.04 1.44 -2.09
C MET A 188 -18.63 0.16 -1.37
N MET A 189 -19.36 -0.23 -0.34
CA MET A 189 -19.17 -1.54 0.29
C MET A 189 -19.51 -2.64 -0.71
N ALA A 190 -18.78 -3.76 -0.65
CA ALA A 190 -19.01 -4.88 -1.56
C ALA A 190 -20.45 -5.43 -1.45
N GLU A 191 -21.02 -5.44 -0.23
CA GLU A 191 -22.41 -5.82 0.00
C GLU A 191 -23.39 -4.93 -0.78
N ASP A 192 -23.17 -3.62 -0.82
CA ASP A 192 -24.04 -2.70 -1.55
C ASP A 192 -23.93 -2.90 -3.06
N LEU A 193 -22.71 -3.20 -3.56
CA LEU A 193 -22.52 -3.57 -4.96
C LEU A 193 -23.34 -4.81 -5.34
N LEU A 194 -23.29 -5.85 -4.50
CA LEU A 194 -23.93 -7.15 -4.76
C LEU A 194 -25.47 -7.09 -4.73
N ARG A 195 -26.07 -6.12 -4.03
CA ARG A 195 -27.54 -5.93 -4.04
C ARG A 195 -28.11 -5.58 -5.41
N GLY A 196 -27.33 -4.98 -6.28
CA GLY A 196 -27.79 -4.51 -7.58
C GLY A 196 -26.91 -4.90 -8.77
N THR A 197 -25.92 -5.77 -8.56
CA THR A 197 -24.97 -6.15 -9.63
C THR A 197 -24.45 -7.55 -9.38
N LYS A 198 -24.53 -8.39 -10.38
CA LYS A 198 -23.85 -9.69 -10.37
C LYS A 198 -22.54 -9.56 -11.13
N ILE A 199 -21.50 -10.08 -10.55
CA ILE A 199 -20.15 -10.12 -11.12
C ILE A 199 -19.57 -11.53 -11.00
N PHE A 200 -18.69 -11.88 -11.92
CA PHE A 200 -18.10 -13.21 -12.06
C PHE A 200 -16.58 -13.08 -12.27
N SER A 201 -15.84 -14.16 -12.04
CA SER A 201 -14.43 -14.28 -12.42
C SER A 201 -14.23 -14.04 -13.91
N LEU A 202 -13.00 -13.65 -14.28
CA LEU A 202 -12.58 -13.53 -15.67
C LEU A 202 -12.52 -14.88 -16.36
#